data_0df1aab1b2549957c837897d8581e907
#
_entry.id   0df1aab1b2549957c837897d8581e907
#
_cell.length_a   1.000
_cell.length_b   1.000
_cell.length_c   1.000
_cell.angle_alpha   90.00
_cell.angle_beta   90.00
_cell.angle_gamma   90.00
#
_symmetry.space_group_name_H-M   'P 1'
#
loop_
_entity.id
_entity.type
_entity.pdbx_description
1 polymer ?
#
loop_
_entity_poly.entity_id
_entity_poly.type
_entity_poly.pdbx_seq_one_letter_code
_entity_poly.pdbx_strand_id
1 'polypeptide(L)'
;STISTTDSICNGYNDGSAIINNTGGTLPYTIDWFGENNMALYSGNYSVLISDGNGCTNTLNFTIDEPTGITYIIDSFPTSCFGYSDGSVTLTILGGSPPYIQDWGGQNPLSLSAGNHTFTITDNNNCVQQGIATIYEPNEIAVNEIISDVLCNGENNGTAFLQISGGTSPYTEDWNGINILQLSKGNYNYTITDANGCIFSDYVIIDEPNILTVSENVTDASCFNSNDGQVILIINGGT
;
A
#
# COMPACT_ATOMS: atom_id res chain seq x y z
N SER A 1 36.43 40.42 29.02
CA SER A 1 35.20 39.62 28.99
C SER A 1 35.44 38.34 28.19
N THR A 2 34.82 37.25 28.62
CA THR A 2 34.82 35.94 27.96
C THR A 2 33.38 35.50 27.72
N ILE A 3 33.16 34.67 26.70
CA ILE A 3 31.88 34.10 26.41
C ILE A 3 31.95 32.57 26.55
N SER A 4 30.92 31.98 27.09
CA SER A 4 30.71 30.52 27.16
C SER A 4 29.42 30.20 26.40
N THR A 5 29.49 29.28 25.47
CA THR A 5 28.35 28.85 24.60
C THR A 5 27.91 27.45 24.93
N THR A 6 26.64 27.17 24.68
CA THR A 6 26.07 25.83 24.62
C THR A 6 25.43 25.70 23.25
N ASP A 7 25.83 24.69 22.49
CA ASP A 7 25.32 24.42 21.17
C ASP A 7 23.86 23.90 21.21
N SER A 8 23.16 23.96 20.07
CA SER A 8 21.83 23.43 19.94
C SER A 8 21.84 21.91 20.09
N ILE A 9 20.89 21.37 20.83
CA ILE A 9 20.76 19.92 21.09
C ILE A 9 20.19 19.21 19.87
N CYS A 10 19.26 19.88 19.18
CA CYS A 10 18.60 19.33 17.98
C CYS A 10 18.82 20.24 16.78
N ASN A 11 18.93 19.64 15.61
CA ASN A 11 19.02 20.38 14.35
C ASN A 11 17.77 21.24 14.13
N GLY A 12 17.97 22.52 13.80
CA GLY A 12 16.94 23.50 13.54
C GLY A 12 16.18 24.01 14.77
N TYR A 13 16.65 23.70 16.00
CA TYR A 13 16.03 24.21 17.21
C TYR A 13 16.78 25.45 17.72
N ASN A 14 16.10 26.27 18.51
CA ASN A 14 16.66 27.48 19.14
C ASN A 14 16.94 27.26 20.62
N ASP A 15 17.58 26.16 20.96
CA ASP A 15 17.89 25.77 22.32
C ASP A 15 19.39 25.99 22.70
N GLY A 16 20.16 26.59 21.78
CA GLY A 16 21.51 27.10 22.03
C GLY A 16 21.51 28.29 22.97
N SER A 17 22.61 28.50 23.69
CA SER A 17 22.72 29.61 24.61
C SER A 17 24.13 30.17 24.70
N ALA A 18 24.24 31.44 25.19
CA ALA A 18 25.49 32.08 25.41
C ALA A 18 25.46 32.89 26.71
N ILE A 19 26.54 32.80 27.51
CA ILE A 19 26.70 33.49 28.77
C ILE A 19 28.01 34.29 28.72
N ILE A 20 27.95 35.57 29.14
CA ILE A 20 29.10 36.46 29.20
C ILE A 20 29.60 36.56 30.62
N ASN A 21 30.90 36.39 30.78
CA ASN A 21 31.62 36.65 32.02
C ASN A 21 32.49 37.90 31.83
N ASN A 22 32.10 39.03 32.46
CA ASN A 22 32.81 40.29 32.36
C ASN A 22 33.91 40.39 33.42
N THR A 23 35.12 40.78 32.98
CA THR A 23 36.28 41.09 33.86
C THR A 23 36.92 42.35 33.39
N GLY A 24 37.28 43.25 34.37
CA GLY A 24 37.86 44.57 34.11
C GLY A 24 36.81 45.59 33.65
N GLY A 25 37.23 46.82 33.42
CA GLY A 25 36.34 47.95 33.12
C GLY A 25 35.70 48.55 34.42
N THR A 26 34.76 49.46 34.20
CA THR A 26 34.02 50.16 35.24
C THR A 26 32.57 49.79 35.28
N LEU A 27 32.01 49.37 36.40
CA LEU A 27 30.57 49.09 36.56
C LEU A 27 29.72 50.35 36.41
N PRO A 28 28.43 50.24 35.89
CA PRO A 28 27.77 49.01 35.44
C PRO A 28 28.17 48.64 34.02
N TYR A 29 28.03 47.37 33.69
CA TYR A 29 28.09 46.91 32.30
C TYR A 29 26.72 46.92 31.65
N THR A 30 26.65 47.27 30.37
CA THR A 30 25.51 47.05 29.49
C THR A 30 25.89 46.03 28.42
N ILE A 31 24.99 45.09 28.11
CA ILE A 31 25.21 44.03 27.14
C ILE A 31 24.11 44.15 26.09
N ASP A 32 24.52 44.37 24.85
CA ASP A 32 23.60 44.44 23.70
C ASP A 32 23.77 43.19 22.82
N TRP A 33 22.71 42.38 22.77
CA TRP A 33 22.62 41.18 21.97
C TRP A 33 22.02 41.45 20.59
N PHE A 34 21.83 42.72 20.18
CA PHE A 34 21.25 43.14 18.90
C PHE A 34 19.85 42.55 18.64
N GLY A 35 19.05 42.38 19.69
CA GLY A 35 17.71 41.87 19.65
C GLY A 35 17.57 40.33 19.77
N GLU A 36 18.69 39.64 19.86
CA GLU A 36 18.70 38.19 20.09
C GLU A 36 18.44 37.82 21.55
N ASN A 37 17.79 36.66 21.74
CA ASN A 37 17.66 36.07 23.09
C ASN A 37 18.83 35.10 23.34
N ASN A 38 19.76 35.48 24.19
CA ASN A 38 20.95 34.70 24.48
C ASN A 38 20.70 33.33 25.13
N MET A 39 19.47 33.02 25.52
CA MET A 39 19.03 31.71 26.07
C MET A 39 18.20 30.89 25.07
N ALA A 40 18.04 31.37 23.83
CA ALA A 40 17.24 30.73 22.81
C ALA A 40 17.81 31.06 21.42
N LEU A 41 19.04 30.59 21.15
CA LEU A 41 19.75 30.82 19.91
C LEU A 41 19.66 29.65 18.97
N TYR A 42 19.44 29.93 17.70
CA TYR A 42 19.61 28.94 16.62
C TYR A 42 21.10 28.69 16.35
N SER A 43 21.42 27.68 15.55
CA SER A 43 22.79 27.58 15.01
C SER A 43 23.13 28.81 14.14
N GLY A 44 24.33 29.33 14.28
CA GLY A 44 24.76 30.51 13.54
C GLY A 44 25.88 31.30 14.19
N ASN A 45 26.27 32.37 13.51
CA ASN A 45 27.30 33.30 13.99
C ASN A 45 26.66 34.52 14.63
N TYR A 46 27.07 34.86 15.80
CA TYR A 46 26.54 35.95 16.61
C TYR A 46 27.62 36.91 17.04
N SER A 47 27.19 38.13 17.32
CA SER A 47 28.02 39.18 17.92
C SER A 47 27.30 39.77 19.13
N VAL A 48 28.04 40.16 20.15
CA VAL A 48 27.50 40.86 21.30
C VAL A 48 28.40 42.07 21.63
N LEU A 49 27.79 43.21 21.91
CA LEU A 49 28.48 44.43 22.31
C LEU A 49 28.36 44.60 23.80
N ILE A 50 29.50 44.78 24.46
CA ILE A 50 29.60 45.06 25.89
C ILE A 50 30.11 46.47 26.06
N SER A 51 29.43 47.26 26.89
CA SER A 51 29.89 48.62 27.26
C SER A 51 30.06 48.73 28.78
N ASP A 52 31.09 49.37 29.22
CA ASP A 52 31.29 49.65 30.63
C ASP A 52 30.71 51.04 31.08
N GLY A 53 30.69 51.33 32.35
CA GLY A 53 30.15 52.59 32.90
C GLY A 53 30.82 53.85 32.41
N ASN A 54 32.00 53.76 31.80
CA ASN A 54 32.73 54.87 31.18
C ASN A 54 32.50 55.00 29.69
N GLY A 55 31.67 54.06 29.09
CA GLY A 55 31.40 54.05 27.69
C GLY A 55 32.45 53.31 26.83
N CYS A 56 33.43 52.62 27.44
CA CYS A 56 34.37 51.78 26.68
C CYS A 56 33.66 50.51 26.22
N THR A 57 33.85 50.18 24.96
CA THR A 57 33.12 49.04 24.31
C THR A 57 34.07 47.91 23.94
N ASN A 58 33.55 46.69 23.96
CA ASN A 58 34.18 45.48 23.43
C ASN A 58 33.14 44.61 22.73
N THR A 59 33.46 44.09 21.54
CA THR A 59 32.59 43.18 20.78
C THR A 59 33.17 41.78 20.85
N LEU A 60 32.34 40.81 21.24
CA LEU A 60 32.66 39.38 21.19
C LEU A 60 31.86 38.72 20.08
N ASN A 61 32.54 37.91 19.28
CA ASN A 61 31.91 37.06 18.26
C ASN A 61 31.97 35.60 18.73
N PHE A 62 30.92 34.86 18.46
CA PHE A 62 30.82 33.44 18.81
C PHE A 62 29.95 32.72 17.84
N THR A 63 29.99 31.37 17.86
CA THR A 63 29.18 30.49 17.05
C THR A 63 28.38 29.58 17.97
N ILE A 64 27.15 29.30 17.58
CA ILE A 64 26.33 28.21 18.09
C ILE A 64 26.28 27.15 16.98
N ASP A 65 26.76 25.97 17.29
CA ASP A 65 26.70 24.84 16.38
C ASP A 65 25.44 24.00 16.63
N GLU A 66 25.09 23.12 15.67
CA GLU A 66 24.00 22.16 15.80
C GLU A 66 24.44 20.80 15.28
N PRO A 67 23.85 19.68 15.76
CA PRO A 67 24.13 18.36 15.24
C PRO A 67 23.49 18.16 13.85
N THR A 68 23.97 17.14 13.13
CA THR A 68 23.30 16.72 11.91
C THR A 68 21.88 16.23 12.21
N GLY A 69 20.89 16.70 11.44
CA GLY A 69 19.50 16.29 11.60
C GLY A 69 19.28 14.81 11.30
N ILE A 70 18.24 14.24 11.90
CA ILE A 70 17.81 12.88 11.61
C ILE A 70 17.28 12.81 10.17
N THR A 71 17.86 11.92 9.37
CA THR A 71 17.39 11.57 8.03
C THR A 71 17.21 10.05 7.95
N TYR A 72 16.46 9.55 6.94
CA TYR A 72 16.18 8.13 6.82
C TYR A 72 16.01 7.70 5.37
N ILE A 73 16.28 6.42 5.13
CA ILE A 73 15.95 5.72 3.88
C ILE A 73 14.88 4.69 4.22
N ILE A 74 13.85 4.59 3.39
CA ILE A 74 12.73 3.64 3.53
C ILE A 74 12.92 2.53 2.53
N ASP A 75 13.01 1.28 3.00
CA ASP A 75 12.88 0.08 2.20
C ASP A 75 11.53 -0.56 2.52
N SER A 76 10.60 -0.56 1.55
CA SER A 76 9.25 -1.11 1.70
C SER A 76 9.03 -2.30 0.78
N PHE A 77 8.35 -3.33 1.29
CA PHE A 77 7.94 -4.52 0.57
C PHE A 77 6.42 -4.56 0.52
N PRO A 78 5.81 -4.75 -0.67
CA PRO A 78 4.36 -4.80 -0.83
C PRO A 78 3.76 -6.02 -0.11
N THR A 79 2.44 -6.03 0.04
CA THR A 79 1.73 -7.23 0.47
C THR A 79 1.82 -8.33 -0.58
N SER A 80 1.81 -9.59 -0.15
CA SER A 80 1.87 -10.75 -1.06
C SER A 80 0.62 -10.86 -1.92
N CYS A 81 -0.55 -10.57 -1.34
CA CYS A 81 -1.85 -10.66 -1.99
C CYS A 81 -2.67 -9.39 -1.76
N PHE A 82 -3.64 -9.15 -2.63
CA PHE A 82 -4.65 -8.11 -2.44
C PHE A 82 -5.38 -8.31 -1.10
N GLY A 83 -5.50 -7.22 -0.32
CA GLY A 83 -6.16 -7.20 0.98
C GLY A 83 -5.39 -7.87 2.12
N TYR A 84 -4.16 -8.34 1.90
CA TYR A 84 -3.34 -8.91 2.98
C TYR A 84 -2.62 -7.83 3.79
N SER A 85 -2.15 -8.21 4.98
CA SER A 85 -1.42 -7.32 5.89
C SER A 85 -0.05 -7.92 6.25
N ASP A 86 0.68 -8.34 5.25
CA ASP A 86 2.02 -8.93 5.34
C ASP A 86 3.10 -8.09 4.68
N GLY A 87 2.76 -6.88 4.26
CA GLY A 87 3.72 -5.87 3.81
C GLY A 87 4.65 -5.44 4.92
N SER A 88 5.86 -4.99 4.58
CA SER A 88 6.84 -4.61 5.59
C SER A 88 7.66 -3.38 5.21
N VAL A 89 8.17 -2.70 6.24
CA VAL A 89 9.05 -1.54 6.12
C VAL A 89 10.26 -1.73 7.01
N THR A 90 11.42 -1.37 6.49
CA THR A 90 12.64 -1.16 7.27
C THR A 90 13.17 0.25 7.07
N LEU A 91 13.68 0.87 8.14
CA LEU A 91 14.28 2.20 8.11
C LEU A 91 15.78 2.12 8.34
N THR A 92 16.55 2.71 7.43
CA THR A 92 17.96 3.01 7.66
C THR A 92 18.05 4.46 8.11
N ILE A 93 18.39 4.69 9.40
CA ILE A 93 18.41 6.01 10.01
C ILE A 93 19.84 6.58 9.96
N LEU A 94 19.96 7.85 9.58
CA LEU A 94 21.20 8.58 9.42
C LEU A 94 21.12 9.92 10.19
N GLY A 95 22.27 10.43 10.68
CA GLY A 95 22.28 11.65 11.49
C GLY A 95 21.65 11.46 12.87
N GLY A 96 21.42 12.56 13.59
CA GLY A 96 20.98 12.49 14.99
C GLY A 96 21.98 11.81 15.93
N SER A 97 21.56 11.49 17.13
CA SER A 97 22.38 10.85 18.19
C SER A 97 21.81 9.48 18.54
N PRO A 98 22.43 8.35 18.16
CA PRO A 98 21.94 7.03 18.53
C PRO A 98 22.01 6.78 20.05
N PRO A 99 21.19 5.85 20.61
CA PRO A 99 20.22 4.99 19.96
C PRO A 99 18.95 5.70 19.52
N TYR A 100 18.23 5.09 18.55
CA TYR A 100 16.97 5.61 18.05
C TYR A 100 15.79 4.76 18.53
N ILE A 101 14.65 5.42 18.78
CA ILE A 101 13.36 4.80 19.03
C ILE A 101 12.49 5.06 17.79
N GLN A 102 11.88 4.01 17.24
CA GLN A 102 10.90 4.09 16.15
C GLN A 102 9.52 3.85 16.74
N ASP A 103 8.60 4.76 16.53
CA ASP A 103 7.18 4.61 16.89
C ASP A 103 6.31 4.60 15.63
N TRP A 104 5.55 3.54 15.45
CA TRP A 104 4.64 3.30 14.33
C TRP A 104 3.18 3.45 14.74
N GLY A 105 2.89 4.14 15.86
CA GLY A 105 1.53 4.31 16.35
C GLY A 105 0.85 3.00 16.77
N GLY A 106 1.64 2.07 17.32
CA GLY A 106 1.17 0.74 17.73
C GLY A 106 1.08 -0.29 16.61
N GLN A 107 1.44 0.06 15.37
CA GLN A 107 1.50 -0.88 14.24
C GLN A 107 2.83 -1.66 14.27
N ASN A 108 2.80 -2.87 13.72
CA ASN A 108 4.02 -3.65 13.50
C ASN A 108 4.56 -3.37 12.09
N PRO A 109 5.74 -2.76 11.93
CA PRO A 109 6.31 -2.46 10.62
C PRO A 109 6.65 -3.69 9.77
N LEU A 110 6.58 -4.89 10.33
CA LEU A 110 6.76 -6.16 9.62
C LEU A 110 5.44 -6.84 9.21
N SER A 111 4.30 -6.18 9.44
CA SER A 111 2.97 -6.74 9.15
C SER A 111 1.98 -5.59 8.90
N LEU A 112 2.16 -4.91 7.78
CA LEU A 112 1.38 -3.75 7.38
C LEU A 112 0.44 -4.11 6.21
N SER A 113 -0.75 -3.53 6.23
CA SER A 113 -1.65 -3.54 5.08
C SER A 113 -1.18 -2.56 4.00
N ALA A 114 -1.75 -2.62 2.81
CA ALA A 114 -1.55 -1.59 1.81
C ALA A 114 -2.03 -0.22 2.31
N GLY A 115 -1.31 0.83 1.93
CA GLY A 115 -1.62 2.20 2.32
C GLY A 115 -0.44 2.99 2.87
N ASN A 116 -0.74 4.14 3.47
CA ASN A 116 0.24 5.03 4.08
C ASN A 116 0.31 4.81 5.59
N HIS A 117 1.52 4.60 6.09
CA HIS A 117 1.83 4.39 7.49
C HIS A 117 2.77 5.46 7.99
N THR A 118 2.34 6.21 9.00
CA THR A 118 3.16 7.25 9.64
C THR A 118 4.06 6.63 10.69
N PHE A 119 5.25 7.16 10.80
CA PHE A 119 6.19 6.78 11.86
C PHE A 119 6.89 8.02 12.43
N THR A 120 7.41 7.86 13.62
CA THR A 120 8.22 8.86 14.31
C THR A 120 9.54 8.22 14.72
N ILE A 121 10.65 8.92 14.47
CA ILE A 121 11.98 8.55 14.92
C ILE A 121 12.37 9.54 16.00
N THR A 122 12.76 9.04 17.17
CA THR A 122 13.30 9.85 18.27
C THR A 122 14.72 9.38 18.57
N ASP A 123 15.66 10.30 18.62
CA ASP A 123 17.05 10.00 18.96
C ASP A 123 17.29 10.06 20.48
N ASN A 124 18.53 9.78 20.90
CA ASN A 124 18.93 9.80 22.32
C ASN A 124 18.82 11.20 22.97
N ASN A 125 18.85 12.26 22.19
CA ASN A 125 18.70 13.64 22.66
C ASN A 125 17.24 14.10 22.67
N ASN A 126 16.28 13.21 22.36
CA ASN A 126 14.86 13.49 22.17
C ASN A 126 14.55 14.37 20.95
N CYS A 127 15.47 14.46 19.98
CA CYS A 127 15.17 15.07 18.70
C CYS A 127 14.26 14.18 17.89
N VAL A 128 13.24 14.74 17.23
CA VAL A 128 12.16 14.00 16.60
C VAL A 128 12.12 14.26 15.10
N GLN A 129 11.99 13.18 14.31
CA GLN A 129 11.73 13.24 12.89
C GLN A 129 10.53 12.35 12.56
N GLN A 130 9.61 12.87 11.78
CA GLN A 130 8.43 12.14 11.31
C GLN A 130 8.57 11.75 9.84
N GLY A 131 7.89 10.66 9.47
CA GLY A 131 7.85 10.18 8.11
C GLY A 131 6.59 9.40 7.77
N ILE A 132 6.46 9.08 6.48
CA ILE A 132 5.37 8.26 5.95
C ILE A 132 6.01 7.18 5.06
N ALA A 133 5.67 5.94 5.31
CA ALA A 133 5.97 4.80 4.45
C ALA A 133 4.71 4.36 3.72
N THR A 134 4.83 4.05 2.42
CA THR A 134 3.73 3.57 1.60
C THR A 134 3.94 2.09 1.30
N ILE A 135 2.96 1.26 1.60
CA ILE A 135 2.89 -0.14 1.22
C ILE A 135 1.94 -0.26 0.04
N TYR A 136 2.39 -0.92 -1.02
CA TYR A 136 1.58 -1.26 -2.18
C TYR A 136 1.03 -2.69 -2.05
N GLU A 137 -0.03 -3.00 -2.80
CA GLU A 137 -0.57 -4.35 -2.95
C GLU A 137 -0.74 -4.68 -4.43
N PRO A 138 -0.72 -5.98 -4.81
CA PRO A 138 -1.08 -6.40 -6.17
C PRO A 138 -2.57 -6.14 -6.43
N ASN A 139 -2.95 -6.06 -7.70
CA ASN A 139 -4.36 -6.01 -8.05
C ASN A 139 -5.06 -7.32 -7.64
N GLU A 140 -6.33 -7.25 -7.30
CA GLU A 140 -7.15 -8.44 -7.05
C GLU A 140 -7.19 -9.36 -8.29
N ILE A 141 -7.19 -10.68 -8.09
CA ILE A 141 -7.37 -11.65 -9.17
C ILE A 141 -8.80 -11.48 -9.71
N ALA A 142 -8.90 -11.20 -10.99
CA ALA A 142 -10.18 -11.09 -11.71
C ALA A 142 -10.22 -12.08 -12.88
N VAL A 143 -11.36 -12.71 -13.07
CA VAL A 143 -11.56 -13.75 -14.08
C VAL A 143 -12.69 -13.35 -14.99
N ASN A 144 -12.47 -13.48 -16.31
CA ASN A 144 -13.49 -13.44 -17.31
C ASN A 144 -13.66 -14.85 -17.89
N GLU A 145 -14.83 -15.42 -17.70
CA GLU A 145 -15.17 -16.78 -18.13
C GLU A 145 -15.65 -16.78 -19.59
N ILE A 146 -15.07 -17.65 -20.39
CA ILE A 146 -15.45 -17.87 -21.79
C ILE A 146 -16.01 -19.28 -21.87
N ILE A 147 -17.34 -19.40 -21.91
CA ILE A 147 -18.05 -20.68 -21.90
C ILE A 147 -18.76 -20.93 -23.22
N SER A 148 -18.90 -22.22 -23.55
CA SER A 148 -19.80 -22.71 -24.58
C SER A 148 -20.69 -23.80 -23.99
N ASP A 149 -22.00 -23.63 -24.09
CA ASP A 149 -22.97 -24.59 -23.64
C ASP A 149 -23.01 -25.85 -24.53
N VAL A 150 -23.64 -26.88 -24.04
CA VAL A 150 -23.82 -28.13 -24.76
C VAL A 150 -24.73 -27.92 -25.96
N LEU A 151 -24.33 -28.43 -27.12
CA LEU A 151 -25.08 -28.25 -28.39
C LEU A 151 -26.40 -29.03 -28.42
N CYS A 152 -26.42 -30.24 -27.87
CA CYS A 152 -27.61 -31.07 -27.84
C CYS A 152 -27.86 -31.61 -26.43
N ASN A 153 -29.14 -31.81 -26.09
CA ASN A 153 -29.52 -32.35 -24.77
C ASN A 153 -28.85 -33.70 -24.51
N GLY A 154 -28.17 -33.82 -23.34
CA GLY A 154 -27.50 -35.05 -22.90
C GLY A 154 -26.10 -35.30 -23.47
N GLU A 155 -25.53 -34.37 -24.24
CA GLU A 155 -24.16 -34.47 -24.73
C GLU A 155 -23.14 -33.86 -23.71
N ASN A 156 -21.85 -33.95 -24.03
CA ASN A 156 -20.74 -33.45 -23.22
C ASN A 156 -19.73 -32.67 -24.07
N ASN A 157 -20.22 -31.81 -24.95
CA ASN A 157 -19.40 -30.98 -25.84
C ASN A 157 -19.34 -29.51 -25.43
N GLY A 158 -19.76 -29.18 -24.21
CA GLY A 158 -19.58 -27.89 -23.61
C GLY A 158 -18.10 -27.63 -23.27
N THR A 159 -17.69 -26.37 -23.24
CA THR A 159 -16.32 -25.97 -22.95
C THR A 159 -16.26 -24.75 -22.03
N ALA A 160 -15.17 -24.62 -21.25
CA ALA A 160 -14.89 -23.46 -20.44
C ALA A 160 -13.42 -23.07 -20.57
N PHE A 161 -13.15 -21.76 -20.66
CA PHE A 161 -11.81 -21.16 -20.62
C PHE A 161 -11.84 -19.95 -19.69
N LEU A 162 -10.71 -19.68 -19.01
CA LEU A 162 -10.57 -18.55 -18.12
C LEU A 162 -9.58 -17.53 -18.69
N GLN A 163 -10.00 -16.28 -18.73
CA GLN A 163 -9.11 -15.15 -19.00
C GLN A 163 -8.82 -14.44 -17.67
N ILE A 164 -7.62 -14.66 -17.14
CA ILE A 164 -7.21 -14.23 -15.81
C ILE A 164 -6.45 -12.91 -15.91
N SER A 165 -6.72 -11.98 -14.98
CA SER A 165 -6.02 -10.72 -14.82
C SER A 165 -5.87 -10.38 -13.32
N GLY A 166 -4.99 -9.41 -12.98
CA GLY A 166 -4.67 -9.11 -11.58
C GLY A 166 -3.78 -10.18 -10.95
N GLY A 167 -3.59 -10.16 -9.64
CA GLY A 167 -2.62 -11.01 -8.97
C GLY A 167 -1.20 -10.90 -9.55
N THR A 168 -0.39 -11.93 -9.34
CA THR A 168 0.98 -12.03 -9.84
C THR A 168 1.15 -13.26 -10.73
N SER A 169 1.39 -13.06 -12.03
CA SER A 169 1.61 -14.19 -12.97
C SER A 169 2.95 -14.91 -12.69
N PRO A 170 3.09 -16.22 -13.03
CA PRO A 170 2.12 -17.10 -13.70
C PRO A 170 1.00 -17.59 -12.78
N TYR A 171 -0.12 -18.00 -13.39
CA TYR A 171 -1.26 -18.59 -12.71
C TYR A 171 -1.31 -20.11 -12.90
N THR A 172 -1.85 -20.82 -11.92
CA THR A 172 -2.24 -22.21 -12.03
C THR A 172 -3.75 -22.32 -11.88
N GLU A 173 -4.39 -23.09 -12.77
CA GLU A 173 -5.82 -23.39 -12.75
C GLU A 173 -6.02 -24.81 -12.24
N ASP A 174 -6.86 -25.00 -11.25
CA ASP A 174 -7.29 -26.32 -10.79
C ASP A 174 -8.80 -26.48 -11.00
N TRP A 175 -9.16 -27.44 -11.85
CA TRP A 175 -10.51 -27.83 -12.17
C TRP A 175 -10.90 -29.18 -11.53
N ASN A 176 -10.21 -29.60 -10.48
CA ASN A 176 -10.41 -30.87 -9.79
C ASN A 176 -10.33 -32.10 -10.73
N GLY A 177 -9.43 -32.04 -11.72
CA GLY A 177 -9.21 -33.11 -12.69
C GLY A 177 -10.26 -33.19 -13.80
N ILE A 178 -11.13 -32.20 -13.94
CA ILE A 178 -12.17 -32.14 -14.97
C ILE A 178 -11.54 -31.70 -16.30
N ASN A 179 -12.00 -32.36 -17.40
CA ASN A 179 -11.66 -31.97 -18.76
C ASN A 179 -12.56 -30.82 -19.23
N ILE A 180 -12.04 -29.59 -19.22
CA ILE A 180 -12.78 -28.36 -19.59
C ILE A 180 -13.20 -28.29 -21.07
N LEU A 181 -12.76 -29.22 -21.90
CA LEU A 181 -13.14 -29.31 -23.33
C LEU A 181 -14.26 -30.33 -23.56
N GLN A 182 -14.77 -30.98 -22.50
CA GLN A 182 -15.80 -32.05 -22.60
C GLN A 182 -16.73 -31.96 -21.40
N LEU A 183 -17.46 -30.85 -21.31
CA LEU A 183 -18.38 -30.59 -20.21
C LEU A 183 -19.82 -30.96 -20.63
N SER A 184 -20.53 -31.67 -19.75
CA SER A 184 -21.97 -31.83 -19.81
C SER A 184 -22.65 -30.65 -19.07
N LYS A 185 -23.98 -30.60 -19.07
CA LYS A 185 -24.72 -29.66 -18.23
C LYS A 185 -24.34 -29.84 -16.77
N GLY A 186 -24.00 -28.74 -16.09
CA GLY A 186 -23.64 -28.78 -14.68
C GLY A 186 -22.90 -27.54 -14.20
N ASN A 187 -22.53 -27.56 -12.91
CA ASN A 187 -21.71 -26.55 -12.27
C ASN A 187 -20.30 -27.10 -12.06
N TYR A 188 -19.29 -26.34 -12.45
CA TYR A 188 -17.90 -26.76 -12.43
C TYR A 188 -17.08 -25.74 -11.64
N ASN A 189 -16.66 -26.12 -10.43
CA ASN A 189 -15.80 -25.28 -9.59
C ASN A 189 -14.38 -25.28 -10.14
N TYR A 190 -13.75 -24.11 -10.04
CA TYR A 190 -12.34 -23.95 -10.34
C TYR A 190 -11.65 -23.11 -9.26
N THR A 191 -10.35 -23.28 -9.15
CA THR A 191 -9.48 -22.50 -8.28
C THR A 191 -8.30 -22.00 -9.09
N ILE A 192 -8.02 -20.71 -8.94
CA ILE A 192 -6.84 -20.06 -9.52
C ILE A 192 -5.88 -19.74 -8.38
N THR A 193 -4.63 -20.09 -8.56
CA THR A 193 -3.54 -19.72 -7.66
C THR A 193 -2.50 -18.95 -8.46
N ASP A 194 -2.13 -17.76 -7.99
CA ASP A 194 -1.10 -16.95 -8.59
C ASP A 194 0.31 -17.34 -8.11
N ALA A 195 1.36 -16.67 -8.63
CA ALA A 195 2.76 -16.96 -8.28
C ALA A 195 3.10 -16.67 -6.81
N ASN A 196 2.36 -15.81 -6.14
CA ASN A 196 2.53 -15.50 -4.71
C ASN A 196 1.70 -16.43 -3.80
N GLY A 197 0.91 -17.34 -4.37
CA GLY A 197 0.02 -18.24 -3.64
C GLY A 197 -1.33 -17.61 -3.29
N CYS A 198 -1.70 -16.48 -3.89
CA CYS A 198 -3.03 -15.89 -3.71
C CYS A 198 -4.06 -16.73 -4.45
N ILE A 199 -5.20 -16.99 -3.80
CA ILE A 199 -6.22 -17.93 -4.27
C ILE A 199 -7.50 -17.17 -4.61
N PHE A 200 -8.06 -17.48 -5.80
CA PHE A 200 -9.40 -17.11 -6.22
C PHE A 200 -10.18 -18.39 -6.55
N SER A 201 -11.43 -18.52 -6.10
CA SER A 201 -12.26 -19.69 -6.39
C SER A 201 -13.66 -19.25 -6.78
N ASP A 202 -14.17 -19.87 -7.85
CA ASP A 202 -15.51 -19.65 -8.38
C ASP A 202 -16.00 -20.89 -9.14
N TYR A 203 -17.10 -20.79 -9.86
CA TYR A 203 -17.63 -21.87 -10.68
C TYR A 203 -18.23 -21.34 -11.98
N VAL A 204 -18.16 -22.15 -13.03
CA VAL A 204 -18.89 -21.93 -14.28
C VAL A 204 -20.14 -22.79 -14.34
N ILE A 205 -21.18 -22.32 -15.04
CA ILE A 205 -22.39 -23.06 -15.32
C ILE A 205 -22.41 -23.38 -16.80
N ILE A 206 -22.55 -24.64 -17.13
CA ILE A 206 -22.78 -25.13 -18.49
C ILE A 206 -24.25 -25.57 -18.60
N ASP A 207 -24.97 -24.97 -19.52
CA ASP A 207 -26.37 -25.34 -19.82
C ASP A 207 -26.49 -26.24 -21.05
N GLU A 208 -27.69 -26.81 -21.24
CA GLU A 208 -28.05 -27.60 -22.40
C GLU A 208 -29.43 -27.19 -22.94
N PRO A 209 -29.68 -27.32 -24.22
CA PRO A 209 -31.00 -27.08 -24.78
C PRO A 209 -32.04 -28.12 -24.29
N ASN A 210 -33.30 -27.75 -24.37
CA ASN A 210 -34.37 -28.69 -24.07
C ASN A 210 -34.31 -29.89 -25.01
N ILE A 211 -34.73 -31.06 -24.50
CA ILE A 211 -34.80 -32.27 -25.32
C ILE A 211 -35.72 -32.05 -26.54
N LEU A 212 -35.22 -32.42 -27.72
CA LEU A 212 -36.02 -32.38 -28.94
C LEU A 212 -37.09 -33.46 -28.88
N THR A 213 -38.35 -33.06 -28.88
CA THR A 213 -39.49 -33.97 -28.88
C THR A 213 -40.36 -33.74 -30.10
N VAL A 214 -40.88 -34.84 -30.65
CA VAL A 214 -41.81 -34.79 -31.75
C VAL A 214 -43.06 -35.57 -31.34
N SER A 215 -44.19 -34.96 -31.53
CA SER A 215 -45.50 -35.65 -31.45
C SER A 215 -46.21 -35.46 -32.77
N GLU A 216 -47.02 -36.46 -33.10
CA GLU A 216 -47.80 -36.46 -34.35
C GLU A 216 -49.31 -36.42 -34.06
N ASN A 217 -50.03 -35.71 -34.92
CA ASN A 217 -51.46 -35.69 -34.91
C ASN A 217 -51.92 -36.25 -36.30
N VAL A 218 -52.49 -37.45 -36.29
CA VAL A 218 -52.90 -38.20 -37.53
C VAL A 218 -54.38 -38.07 -37.68
N THR A 219 -54.79 -37.66 -38.86
CA THR A 219 -56.20 -37.73 -39.33
C THR A 219 -56.28 -38.74 -40.45
N ASP A 220 -57.03 -39.81 -40.21
CA ASP A 220 -57.20 -40.86 -41.21
C ASP A 220 -57.97 -40.38 -42.45
N ALA A 221 -57.79 -41.04 -43.58
CA ALA A 221 -58.52 -40.75 -44.77
C ALA A 221 -60.00 -41.04 -44.56
N SER A 222 -60.87 -40.17 -45.05
CA SER A 222 -62.34 -40.26 -44.86
C SER A 222 -63.01 -41.49 -45.50
N CYS A 223 -62.42 -42.01 -46.61
CA CYS A 223 -62.94 -43.17 -47.38
C CYS A 223 -61.78 -43.89 -48.04
N PHE A 224 -62.08 -45.14 -48.45
CA PHE A 224 -61.19 -45.96 -49.28
C PHE A 224 -60.82 -45.23 -50.59
N ASN A 225 -59.55 -45.14 -50.92
CA ASN A 225 -58.97 -44.37 -52.03
C ASN A 225 -59.11 -42.82 -51.95
N SER A 226 -59.49 -42.20 -50.82
CA SER A 226 -59.38 -40.74 -50.66
C SER A 226 -57.95 -40.36 -50.27
N ASN A 227 -57.53 -39.15 -50.67
CA ASN A 227 -56.20 -38.58 -50.38
C ASN A 227 -56.28 -37.41 -49.36
N ASP A 228 -57.25 -37.49 -48.46
CA ASP A 228 -57.54 -36.41 -47.47
C ASP A 228 -57.01 -36.73 -46.06
N GLY A 229 -56.25 -37.83 -45.90
CA GLY A 229 -55.50 -38.08 -44.66
C GLY A 229 -54.44 -37.08 -44.47
N GLN A 230 -54.19 -36.63 -43.19
CA GLN A 230 -53.22 -35.63 -42.80
C GLN A 230 -52.38 -36.11 -41.63
N VAL A 231 -51.10 -35.79 -41.66
CA VAL A 231 -50.21 -35.89 -40.50
C VAL A 231 -49.64 -34.49 -40.17
N ILE A 232 -49.86 -34.06 -38.98
CA ILE A 232 -49.29 -32.83 -38.47
C ILE A 232 -48.23 -33.20 -37.40
N LEU A 233 -46.97 -32.79 -37.61
CA LEU A 233 -45.91 -32.97 -36.64
C LEU A 233 -45.82 -31.71 -35.75
N ILE A 234 -45.80 -31.91 -34.43
CA ILE A 234 -45.58 -30.89 -33.44
C ILE A 234 -44.20 -31.15 -32.87
N ILE A 235 -43.27 -30.23 -33.12
CA ILE A 235 -41.87 -30.31 -32.70
C ILE A 235 -41.66 -29.32 -31.57
N ASN A 236 -41.07 -29.76 -30.45
CA ASN A 236 -40.72 -28.91 -29.30
C ASN A 236 -39.29 -29.20 -28.84
N GLY A 237 -38.60 -28.19 -28.29
CA GLY A 237 -37.23 -28.30 -27.83
C GLY A 237 -36.20 -28.23 -28.96
N GLY A 238 -34.97 -28.62 -28.67
CA GLY A 238 -33.81 -28.42 -29.52
C GLY A 238 -33.32 -26.95 -29.51
N THR A 239 -32.40 -26.59 -30.42
CA THR A 239 -31.85 -25.25 -30.68
C THR A 239 -32.30 -24.72 -32.02
#